data_c6358c59899cba0602e9dd73b916496b
#
_entry.id   c6358c59899cba0602e9dd73b916496b
#
_cell.length_a   1.000
_cell.length_b   1.000
_cell.length_c   1.000
_cell.angle_alpha   90.00
_cell.angle_beta   90.00
_cell.angle_gamma   90.00
#
_symmetry.space_group_name_H-M   'P 1'
#
loop_
_entity.id
_entity.type
_entity.pdbx_description
1 polymer ?
#
loop_
_entity_poly.entity_id
_entity_poly.type
_entity_poly.pdbx_seq_one_letter_code
_entity_poly.pdbx_strand_id
1 'polypeptide(L)'
;INDHGYIALGFEGGQHTDPESVVNCEYFIWKSLVHSGCIDRGQVKDYDKYREYFASLCCSHQFFEITYRYALSNGQDFVMRPDFENFEIIHKDQLLAFSKGMEIRAESKGRIFMPLYQKQGEDGFFILRKISRIWLEFSKVARTWKVNHFLRLIPGVKQDPENEFILLVDPKIARFLTKDIFHLFGYRQQIFKDDK
;
A
#
# COMPACT_ATOMS: atom_id res chain seq x y z
N ILE A 1 -5.97 -4.29 14.12
CA ILE A 1 -4.75 -3.80 14.80
C ILE A 1 -4.65 -2.28 14.64
N ASN A 2 -4.78 -1.75 13.43
CA ASN A 2 -4.75 -0.29 13.19
C ASN A 2 -5.87 0.46 13.92
N ASP A 3 -7.04 -0.15 14.10
CA ASP A 3 -8.19 0.43 14.80
C ASP A 3 -7.90 0.70 16.30
N HIS A 4 -6.85 0.11 16.83
CA HIS A 4 -6.37 0.31 18.19
C HIS A 4 -5.14 1.23 18.28
N GLY A 5 -4.77 1.92 17.18
CA GLY A 5 -3.63 2.84 17.14
C GLY A 5 -2.25 2.16 17.06
N TYR A 6 -2.19 0.84 16.87
CA TYR A 6 -0.93 0.15 16.68
C TYR A 6 -0.45 0.22 15.24
N ILE A 7 0.87 0.21 15.06
CA ILE A 7 1.50 0.13 13.75
C ILE A 7 1.49 -1.34 13.28
N ALA A 8 0.91 -1.59 12.12
CA ALA A 8 0.96 -2.91 11.47
C ALA A 8 1.86 -2.83 10.24
N LEU A 9 2.75 -3.80 10.11
CA LEU A 9 3.68 -3.94 9.00
C LEU A 9 3.53 -5.33 8.38
N GLY A 10 3.56 -5.41 7.05
CA GLY A 10 3.82 -6.62 6.30
C GLY A 10 5.24 -6.56 5.73
N PHE A 11 5.90 -7.69 5.63
CA PHE A 11 7.22 -7.82 5.05
C PHE A 11 7.25 -9.01 4.10
N GLU A 12 7.69 -8.76 2.88
CA GLU A 12 7.92 -9.78 1.86
C GLU A 12 9.42 -10.03 1.76
N GLY A 13 9.87 -11.21 2.21
CA GLY A 13 11.30 -11.56 2.28
C GLY A 13 11.93 -11.89 0.94
N GLY A 14 11.12 -12.20 -0.08
CA GLY A 14 11.56 -12.65 -1.40
C GLY A 14 10.72 -13.82 -1.92
N GLN A 15 11.18 -14.48 -2.95
CA GLN A 15 10.49 -15.64 -3.52
C GLN A 15 10.60 -16.88 -2.61
N HIS A 16 9.56 -17.70 -2.56
CA HIS A 16 9.49 -18.90 -1.70
C HIS A 16 10.63 -19.91 -1.93
N THR A 17 11.17 -19.94 -3.14
CA THR A 17 12.26 -20.85 -3.51
C THR A 17 13.65 -20.27 -3.28
N ASP A 18 13.74 -19.01 -2.88
CA ASP A 18 14.99 -18.32 -2.63
C ASP A 18 15.43 -18.49 -1.16
N PRO A 19 16.57 -19.16 -0.88
CA PRO A 19 17.07 -19.31 0.49
C PRO A 19 17.32 -17.97 1.20
N GLU A 20 17.64 -16.91 0.46
CA GLU A 20 17.86 -15.59 1.03
C GLU A 20 16.57 -14.99 1.59
N SER A 21 15.41 -15.44 1.14
CA SER A 21 14.12 -15.00 1.68
C SER A 21 13.97 -15.27 3.17
N VAL A 22 14.50 -16.40 3.65
CA VAL A 22 14.50 -16.78 5.08
C VAL A 22 15.39 -15.82 5.87
N VAL A 23 16.60 -15.55 5.38
CA VAL A 23 17.54 -14.61 6.00
C VAL A 23 16.94 -13.21 6.07
N ASN A 24 16.26 -12.80 5.02
CA ASN A 24 15.54 -11.53 4.95
C ASN A 24 14.45 -11.42 6.02
N CYS A 25 13.63 -12.46 6.17
CA CYS A 25 12.58 -12.51 7.18
C CYS A 25 13.17 -12.51 8.60
N GLU A 26 14.21 -13.30 8.85
CA GLU A 26 14.88 -13.35 10.14
C GLU A 26 15.43 -11.97 10.55
N TYR A 27 16.14 -11.33 9.66
CA TYR A 27 16.64 -9.98 9.92
C TYR A 27 15.53 -8.98 10.19
N PHE A 28 14.44 -9.02 9.39
CA PHE A 28 13.31 -8.12 9.59
C PHE A 28 12.70 -8.29 10.98
N ILE A 29 12.57 -9.52 11.46
CA ILE A 29 12.07 -9.83 12.81
C ILE A 29 13.00 -9.22 13.86
N TRP A 30 14.30 -9.52 13.80
CA TRP A 30 15.28 -9.00 14.76
C TRP A 30 15.31 -7.48 14.77
N LYS A 31 15.33 -6.86 13.60
CA LYS A 31 15.30 -5.41 13.46
C LYS A 31 14.04 -4.80 14.07
N SER A 32 12.89 -5.42 13.85
CA SER A 32 11.61 -4.94 14.38
C SER A 32 11.57 -5.03 15.91
N LEU A 33 12.06 -6.12 16.49
CA LEU A 33 12.14 -6.33 17.94
C LEU A 33 13.09 -5.33 18.61
N VAL A 34 14.26 -5.08 18.01
CA VAL A 34 15.20 -4.08 18.52
C VAL A 34 14.63 -2.67 18.40
N HIS A 35 14.00 -2.34 17.25
CA HIS A 35 13.46 -1.01 17.00
C HIS A 35 12.25 -0.69 17.87
N SER A 36 11.45 -1.68 18.23
CA SER A 36 10.32 -1.53 19.14
C SER A 36 10.72 -1.51 20.63
N GLY A 37 12.00 -1.75 20.95
CA GLY A 37 12.49 -1.81 22.32
C GLY A 37 12.16 -3.10 23.06
N CYS A 38 11.69 -4.14 22.35
CA CYS A 38 11.39 -5.44 22.97
C CYS A 38 12.66 -6.19 23.39
N ILE A 39 13.76 -5.99 22.69
CA ILE A 39 15.08 -6.57 23.00
C ILE A 39 16.19 -5.55 22.75
N ASP A 40 17.30 -5.70 23.48
CA ASP A 40 18.49 -4.88 23.26
C ASP A 40 19.30 -5.40 22.07
N ARG A 41 19.87 -4.47 21.30
CA ARG A 41 20.70 -4.80 20.14
C ARG A 41 21.85 -5.76 20.48
N GLY A 42 22.46 -5.64 21.64
CA GLY A 42 23.55 -6.49 22.11
C GLY A 42 23.14 -7.94 22.37
N GLN A 43 21.85 -8.23 22.48
CA GLN A 43 21.31 -9.58 22.67
C GLN A 43 21.10 -10.32 21.34
N VAL A 44 21.16 -9.62 20.20
CA VAL A 44 20.99 -10.23 18.87
C VAL A 44 22.37 -10.54 18.28
N LYS A 45 22.66 -11.84 18.16
CA LYS A 45 23.89 -12.31 17.53
C LYS A 45 23.94 -11.86 16.07
N ASP A 46 25.09 -11.38 15.62
CA ASP A 46 25.33 -10.96 14.24
C ASP A 46 24.43 -9.81 13.72
N TYR A 47 23.81 -9.02 14.62
CA TYR A 47 22.89 -7.93 14.22
C TYR A 47 23.52 -6.94 13.23
N ASP A 48 24.79 -6.59 13.41
CA ASP A 48 25.49 -5.66 12.53
C ASP A 48 25.75 -6.25 11.15
N LYS A 49 26.04 -7.54 11.07
CA LYS A 49 26.20 -8.27 9.81
C LYS A 49 24.89 -8.25 9.00
N TYR A 50 23.77 -8.51 9.65
CA TYR A 50 22.45 -8.39 9.02
C TYR A 50 22.18 -6.97 8.51
N ARG A 51 22.52 -5.96 9.32
CA ARG A 51 22.34 -4.55 8.95
C ARG A 51 23.15 -4.18 7.70
N GLU A 52 24.41 -4.59 7.63
CA GLU A 52 25.31 -4.35 6.49
C GLU A 52 24.82 -5.05 5.23
N TYR A 53 24.42 -6.29 5.36
CA TYR A 53 23.81 -7.05 4.25
C TYR A 53 22.60 -6.32 3.65
N PHE A 54 21.66 -5.90 4.48
CA PHE A 54 20.49 -5.17 4.00
C PHE A 54 20.81 -3.78 3.46
N ALA A 55 21.79 -3.10 4.02
CA ALA A 55 22.26 -1.83 3.48
C ALA A 55 22.84 -2.00 2.07
N SER A 56 23.48 -3.13 1.79
CA SER A 56 24.02 -3.44 0.46
C SER A 56 22.94 -3.75 -0.57
N LEU A 57 21.81 -4.34 -0.14
CA LEU A 57 20.67 -4.66 -1.02
C LEU A 57 19.82 -3.42 -1.36
N CYS A 58 19.84 -2.41 -0.50
CA CYS A 58 18.97 -1.25 -0.59
C CYS A 58 19.50 -0.19 -1.57
N CYS A 59 19.38 -0.45 -2.87
CA CYS A 59 19.83 0.49 -3.91
C CYS A 59 18.96 1.74 -4.06
N SER A 60 17.68 1.68 -3.71
CA SER A 60 16.79 2.84 -3.77
C SER A 60 15.57 2.67 -2.87
N HIS A 61 15.34 3.62 -1.97
CA HIS A 61 14.10 3.68 -1.21
C HIS A 61 13.01 4.29 -2.11
N GLN A 62 12.24 3.44 -2.73
CA GLN A 62 11.07 3.86 -3.50
C GLN A 62 9.80 3.55 -2.71
N PHE A 63 8.87 4.48 -2.76
CA PHE A 63 7.59 4.34 -2.08
C PHE A 63 6.49 4.27 -3.13
N PHE A 64 5.59 3.33 -2.93
CA PHE A 64 4.46 3.12 -3.82
C PHE A 64 3.16 3.09 -3.02
N GLU A 65 2.08 3.46 -3.67
CA GLU A 65 0.73 3.22 -3.18
C GLU A 65 -0.02 2.34 -4.16
N ILE A 66 -0.91 1.51 -3.64
CA ILE A 66 -1.83 0.72 -4.46
C ILE A 66 -2.95 1.64 -4.90
N THR A 67 -3.05 1.87 -6.22
CA THR A 67 -4.12 2.70 -6.80
C THR A 67 -5.27 1.86 -7.33
N TYR A 68 -5.01 0.59 -7.67
CA TYR A 68 -6.00 -0.33 -8.19
C TYR A 68 -5.71 -1.76 -7.74
N ARG A 69 -6.77 -2.50 -7.42
CA ARG A 69 -6.77 -3.93 -7.08
C ARG A 69 -7.77 -4.64 -7.97
N TYR A 70 -7.32 -5.60 -8.73
CA TYR A 70 -8.21 -6.49 -9.46
C TYR A 70 -8.52 -7.72 -8.59
N ALA A 71 -9.64 -7.66 -7.87
CA ALA A 71 -10.09 -8.77 -7.04
C ALA A 71 -10.81 -9.83 -7.89
N LEU A 72 -10.55 -11.10 -7.58
CA LEU A 72 -11.18 -12.25 -8.22
C LEU A 72 -12.35 -12.74 -7.38
N SER A 73 -13.45 -13.08 -8.05
CA SER A 73 -14.53 -13.83 -7.43
C SER A 73 -14.20 -15.34 -7.47
N ASN A 74 -14.68 -16.10 -6.49
CA ASN A 74 -14.48 -17.55 -6.44
C ASN A 74 -14.93 -18.20 -7.76
N GLY A 75 -14.05 -19.03 -8.35
CA GLY A 75 -14.33 -19.71 -9.62
C GLY A 75 -14.30 -18.82 -10.86
N GLN A 76 -13.82 -17.58 -10.75
CA GLN A 76 -13.70 -16.68 -11.89
C GLN A 76 -12.59 -17.17 -12.84
N ASP A 77 -12.95 -17.32 -14.12
CA ASP A 77 -11.97 -17.55 -15.18
C ASP A 77 -11.14 -16.28 -15.38
N PHE A 78 -9.85 -16.38 -15.01
CA PHE A 78 -8.89 -15.28 -15.08
C PHE A 78 -7.56 -15.80 -15.60
N VAL A 79 -7.05 -15.15 -16.64
CA VAL A 79 -5.75 -15.47 -17.24
C VAL A 79 -4.94 -14.20 -17.36
N MET A 80 -3.87 -14.11 -16.60
CA MET A 80 -2.91 -13.03 -16.73
C MET A 80 -2.15 -13.15 -18.06
N ARG A 81 -1.94 -12.02 -18.75
CA ARG A 81 -1.03 -12.01 -19.89
C ARG A 81 0.38 -12.42 -19.41
N PRO A 82 1.08 -13.31 -20.13
CA PRO A 82 2.40 -13.76 -19.72
C PRO A 82 3.44 -12.62 -19.70
N ASP A 83 4.55 -12.88 -19.04
CA ASP A 83 5.79 -12.08 -19.04
C ASP A 83 5.75 -10.74 -18.31
N PHE A 84 4.74 -10.46 -17.47
CA PHE A 84 4.83 -9.32 -16.56
C PHE A 84 5.68 -9.63 -15.34
N GLU A 85 6.63 -8.75 -15.06
CA GLU A 85 7.42 -8.76 -13.84
C GLU A 85 6.86 -7.78 -12.81
N ASN A 86 7.15 -8.05 -11.52
CA ASN A 86 6.79 -7.12 -10.45
C ASN A 86 7.44 -5.76 -10.68
N PHE A 87 6.66 -4.69 -10.48
CA PHE A 87 7.06 -3.29 -10.68
C PHE A 87 7.33 -2.88 -12.13
N GLU A 88 7.03 -3.72 -13.11
CA GLU A 88 7.08 -3.35 -14.52
C GLU A 88 6.15 -2.17 -14.81
N ILE A 89 6.60 -1.24 -15.66
CA ILE A 89 5.80 -0.09 -16.06
C ILE A 89 4.73 -0.53 -17.06
N ILE A 90 3.49 -0.21 -16.74
CA ILE A 90 2.36 -0.38 -17.63
C ILE A 90 1.83 0.96 -18.12
N HIS A 91 1.30 0.96 -19.32
CA HIS A 91 0.73 2.15 -19.96
C HIS A 91 -0.81 2.05 -19.99
N LYS A 92 -1.46 3.22 -20.06
CA LYS A 92 -2.90 3.28 -20.27
C LYS A 92 -3.29 2.45 -21.50
N ASP A 93 -4.41 1.75 -21.42
CA ASP A 93 -4.99 0.87 -22.45
C ASP A 93 -4.16 -0.38 -22.78
N GLN A 94 -3.03 -0.63 -22.09
CA GLN A 94 -2.25 -1.85 -22.23
C GLN A 94 -3.06 -3.05 -21.76
N LEU A 95 -3.08 -4.13 -22.57
CA LEU A 95 -3.73 -5.39 -22.21
C LEU A 95 -2.95 -6.07 -21.07
N LEU A 96 -3.64 -6.37 -19.97
CA LEU A 96 -3.06 -6.98 -18.78
C LEU A 96 -3.50 -8.42 -18.57
N ALA A 97 -4.76 -8.72 -18.81
CA ALA A 97 -5.34 -10.03 -18.54
C ALA A 97 -6.60 -10.27 -19.36
N PHE A 98 -7.11 -11.49 -19.28
CA PHE A 98 -8.43 -11.87 -19.74
C PHE A 98 -9.26 -12.38 -18.57
N SER A 99 -10.55 -12.05 -18.50
CA SER A 99 -11.48 -12.61 -17.56
C SER A 99 -12.84 -12.80 -18.21
N LYS A 100 -13.39 -14.00 -18.07
CA LYS A 100 -14.68 -14.38 -18.70
C LYS A 100 -14.71 -14.04 -20.19
N GLY A 101 -13.58 -14.24 -20.90
CA GLY A 101 -13.45 -13.94 -22.33
C GLY A 101 -13.33 -12.45 -22.68
N MET A 102 -13.32 -11.55 -21.68
CA MET A 102 -13.15 -10.12 -21.89
C MET A 102 -11.72 -9.68 -21.58
N GLU A 103 -11.23 -8.72 -22.36
CA GLU A 103 -9.95 -8.08 -22.15
C GLU A 103 -9.99 -7.15 -20.92
N ILE A 104 -8.97 -7.26 -20.09
CA ILE A 104 -8.71 -6.35 -18.98
C ILE A 104 -7.53 -5.48 -19.34
N ARG A 105 -7.76 -4.19 -19.45
CA ARG A 105 -6.77 -3.22 -19.85
C ARG A 105 -6.50 -2.22 -18.71
N ALA A 106 -5.26 -1.69 -18.70
CA ALA A 106 -4.89 -0.67 -17.71
C ALA A 106 -5.67 0.63 -17.93
N GLU A 107 -6.37 1.11 -16.91
CA GLU A 107 -7.10 2.39 -16.96
C GLU A 107 -6.16 3.60 -16.96
N SER A 108 -4.96 3.44 -16.43
CA SER A 108 -3.96 4.50 -16.32
C SER A 108 -2.55 3.94 -16.36
N LYS A 109 -1.56 4.84 -16.54
CA LYS A 109 -0.15 4.49 -16.39
C LYS A 109 0.16 4.17 -14.92
N GLY A 110 0.95 3.12 -14.69
CA GLY A 110 1.35 2.69 -13.36
C GLY A 110 2.46 1.66 -13.40
N ARG A 111 2.57 0.88 -12.31
CA ARG A 111 3.41 -0.32 -12.26
C ARG A 111 2.55 -1.50 -11.82
N ILE A 112 2.69 -2.61 -12.52
CA ILE A 112 2.01 -3.84 -12.14
C ILE A 112 2.71 -4.46 -10.93
N PHE A 113 1.92 -5.07 -10.03
CA PHE A 113 2.44 -5.72 -8.84
C PHE A 113 1.65 -6.99 -8.54
N MET A 114 2.36 -8.03 -8.17
CA MET A 114 1.84 -9.37 -7.88
C MET A 114 0.92 -9.90 -8.99
N PRO A 115 1.37 -9.94 -10.26
CA PRO A 115 0.57 -10.52 -11.34
C PRO A 115 0.35 -12.01 -11.05
N LEU A 116 -0.91 -12.45 -11.11
CA LEU A 116 -1.31 -13.80 -10.74
C LEU A 116 -1.05 -14.78 -11.89
N TYR A 117 -0.01 -15.57 -11.78
CA TYR A 117 0.29 -16.68 -12.68
C TYR A 117 -0.07 -18.05 -12.10
N GLN A 118 -0.40 -18.09 -10.82
CA GLN A 118 -0.80 -19.31 -10.13
C GLN A 118 -2.32 -19.51 -10.26
N LYS A 119 -2.78 -20.77 -10.15
CA LYS A 119 -4.22 -21.08 -10.24
C LYS A 119 -5.02 -20.70 -9.00
N GLN A 120 -4.36 -20.27 -7.93
CA GLN A 120 -4.97 -19.96 -6.64
C GLN A 120 -4.60 -18.52 -6.25
N GLY A 121 -5.61 -17.75 -5.84
CA GLY A 121 -5.46 -16.38 -5.36
C GLY A 121 -6.81 -15.66 -5.41
N GLU A 122 -6.97 -14.67 -4.56
CA GLU A 122 -8.14 -13.79 -4.54
C GLU A 122 -7.89 -12.49 -5.34
N ASP A 123 -6.67 -12.26 -5.76
CA ASP A 123 -6.24 -11.07 -6.49
C ASP A 123 -5.55 -11.44 -7.79
N GLY A 124 -5.98 -10.84 -8.89
CA GLY A 124 -5.37 -10.99 -10.19
C GLY A 124 -4.09 -10.17 -10.35
N PHE A 125 -4.11 -8.93 -9.90
CA PHE A 125 -2.97 -8.02 -9.89
C PHE A 125 -3.30 -6.73 -9.14
N PHE A 126 -2.25 -5.96 -8.81
CA PHE A 126 -2.37 -4.60 -8.31
C PHE A 126 -1.71 -3.62 -9.27
N ILE A 127 -2.17 -2.38 -9.28
CA ILE A 127 -1.49 -1.27 -9.96
C ILE A 127 -0.97 -0.31 -8.91
N LEU A 128 0.30 0.03 -9.03
CA LEU A 128 1.01 0.90 -8.11
C LEU A 128 1.31 2.25 -8.77
N ARG A 129 1.27 3.31 -7.96
CA ARG A 129 1.79 4.63 -8.29
C ARG A 129 2.98 4.94 -7.39
N LYS A 130 4.05 5.46 -7.96
CA LYS A 130 5.21 5.91 -7.18
C LYS A 130 4.87 7.20 -6.45
N ILE A 131 5.18 7.23 -5.15
CA ILE A 131 5.01 8.40 -4.30
C ILE A 131 6.36 9.11 -4.14
N SER A 132 6.36 10.43 -4.27
CA SER A 132 7.53 11.25 -3.97
C SER A 132 7.82 11.28 -2.46
N ARG A 133 9.09 11.22 -2.06
CA ARG A 133 9.52 11.38 -0.67
C ARG A 133 9.05 12.71 -0.06
N ILE A 134 9.02 13.77 -0.86
CA ILE A 134 8.53 15.08 -0.44
C ILE A 134 7.09 14.99 0.08
N TRP A 135 6.23 14.25 -0.60
CA TRP A 135 4.85 14.04 -0.16
C TRP A 135 4.76 13.26 1.16
N LEU A 136 5.65 12.30 1.39
CA LEU A 136 5.70 11.55 2.64
C LEU A 136 6.14 12.43 3.82
N GLU A 137 7.17 13.25 3.63
CA GLU A 137 7.63 14.19 4.65
C GLU A 137 6.55 15.24 4.94
N PHE A 138 5.91 15.78 3.91
CA PHE A 138 4.79 16.70 4.08
C PHE A 138 3.62 16.06 4.83
N SER A 139 3.26 14.82 4.49
CA SER A 139 2.24 14.05 5.21
C SER A 139 2.60 13.84 6.69
N LYS A 140 3.87 13.56 6.99
CA LYS A 140 4.37 13.41 8.35
C LYS A 140 4.20 14.71 9.14
N VAL A 141 4.65 15.84 8.59
CA VAL A 141 4.52 17.17 9.23
C VAL A 141 3.04 17.52 9.44
N ALA A 142 2.21 17.34 8.43
CA ALA A 142 0.77 17.64 8.51
C ALA A 142 0.07 16.83 9.62
N ARG A 143 0.45 15.57 9.80
CA ARG A 143 -0.09 14.72 10.88
C ARG A 143 0.44 15.10 12.25
N THR A 144 1.74 15.44 12.37
CA THR A 144 2.35 15.87 13.62
C THR A 144 1.69 17.14 14.16
N TRP A 145 1.35 18.06 13.28
CA TRP A 145 0.69 19.32 13.63
C TRP A 145 -0.83 19.20 13.77
N LYS A 146 -1.38 17.98 13.69
CA LYS A 146 -2.84 17.71 13.73
C LYS A 146 -3.63 18.60 12.77
N VAL A 147 -3.05 18.89 11.61
CA VAL A 147 -3.66 19.76 10.58
C VAL A 147 -4.98 19.17 10.05
N ASN A 148 -5.25 17.87 10.30
CA ASN A 148 -6.52 17.22 10.03
C ASN A 148 -7.73 17.99 10.61
N HIS A 149 -7.57 18.74 11.70
CA HIS A 149 -8.64 19.61 12.23
C HIS A 149 -9.09 20.68 11.24
N PHE A 150 -8.18 21.15 10.36
CA PHE A 150 -8.51 22.12 9.34
C PHE A 150 -9.34 21.53 8.18
N LEU A 151 -9.33 20.20 8.00
CA LEU A 151 -10.19 19.56 7.00
C LEU A 151 -11.69 19.81 7.27
N ARG A 152 -12.05 20.03 8.52
CA ARG A 152 -13.43 20.37 8.92
C ARG A 152 -13.87 21.77 8.50
N LEU A 153 -12.93 22.64 8.20
CA LEU A 153 -13.21 23.99 7.71
C LEU A 153 -13.51 24.02 6.21
N ILE A 154 -13.27 22.89 5.53
CA ILE A 154 -13.51 22.78 4.08
C ILE A 154 -15.01 22.59 3.85
N PRO A 155 -15.63 23.40 2.97
CA PRO A 155 -17.03 23.23 2.63
C PRO A 155 -17.31 21.82 2.11
N GLY A 156 -18.37 21.18 2.65
CA GLY A 156 -18.75 19.82 2.28
C GLY A 156 -18.00 18.72 3.05
N VAL A 157 -17.14 19.06 4.01
CA VAL A 157 -16.48 18.08 4.90
C VAL A 157 -17.04 18.24 6.30
N LYS A 158 -17.56 17.16 6.89
CA LYS A 158 -18.05 17.10 8.26
C LYS A 158 -17.41 15.92 8.96
N GLN A 159 -17.26 16.02 10.28
CA GLN A 159 -16.88 14.89 11.10
C GLN A 159 -18.09 14.04 11.40
N ASP A 160 -17.91 12.73 11.42
CA ASP A 160 -18.94 11.81 11.91
C ASP A 160 -19.14 12.06 13.42
N PRO A 161 -20.38 12.24 13.89
CA PRO A 161 -20.68 12.50 15.30
C PRO A 161 -20.29 11.34 16.23
N GLU A 162 -20.27 10.11 15.72
CA GLU A 162 -20.02 8.91 16.51
C GLU A 162 -18.55 8.47 16.47
N ASN A 163 -17.79 8.94 15.45
CA ASN A 163 -16.41 8.51 15.28
C ASN A 163 -15.51 9.66 14.79
N GLU A 164 -14.61 10.10 15.65
CA GLU A 164 -13.66 11.19 15.35
C GLU A 164 -12.64 10.87 14.24
N PHE A 165 -12.50 9.60 13.85
CA PHE A 165 -11.61 9.15 12.77
C PHE A 165 -12.30 9.08 11.41
N ILE A 166 -13.60 9.37 11.34
CA ILE A 166 -14.38 9.33 10.11
C ILE A 166 -14.74 10.75 9.68
N LEU A 167 -14.49 11.07 8.42
CA LEU A 167 -14.96 12.29 7.77
C LEU A 167 -16.08 11.95 6.78
N LEU A 168 -17.18 12.66 6.91
CA LEU A 168 -18.28 12.65 5.96
C LEU A 168 -18.00 13.72 4.90
N VAL A 169 -17.92 13.32 3.64
CA VAL A 169 -17.57 14.19 2.54
C VAL A 169 -18.71 14.21 1.52
N ASP A 170 -19.26 15.40 1.27
CA ASP A 170 -20.21 15.60 0.19
C ASP A 170 -19.44 15.75 -1.14
N PRO A 171 -19.53 14.76 -2.06
CA PRO A 171 -18.78 14.79 -3.31
C PRO A 171 -19.24 15.89 -4.28
N LYS A 172 -20.45 16.44 -4.08
CA LYS A 172 -20.97 17.53 -4.91
C LYS A 172 -20.34 18.88 -4.55
N ILE A 173 -20.06 19.08 -3.24
CA ILE A 173 -19.47 20.32 -2.71
C ILE A 173 -17.95 20.22 -2.73
N ALA A 174 -17.40 19.09 -2.25
CA ALA A 174 -15.97 18.87 -2.08
C ALA A 174 -15.31 18.19 -3.30
N ARG A 175 -15.86 18.37 -4.49
CA ARG A 175 -15.38 17.72 -5.72
C ARG A 175 -13.93 18.00 -6.12
N PHE A 176 -13.32 19.05 -5.57
CA PHE A 176 -11.90 19.39 -5.76
C PHE A 176 -10.97 18.65 -4.76
N LEU A 177 -11.54 18.00 -3.75
CA LEU A 177 -10.80 17.20 -2.79
C LEU A 177 -10.60 15.81 -3.37
N THR A 178 -9.43 15.59 -3.92
CA THR A 178 -9.04 14.27 -4.42
C THR A 178 -8.76 13.32 -3.27
N LYS A 179 -8.87 12.02 -3.52
CA LYS A 179 -8.45 10.96 -2.56
C LYS A 179 -7.05 11.22 -2.01
N ASP A 180 -6.17 11.77 -2.83
CA ASP A 180 -4.78 12.08 -2.48
C ASP A 180 -4.67 13.02 -1.29
N ILE A 181 -5.55 14.04 -1.20
CA ILE A 181 -5.59 14.97 -0.06
C ILE A 181 -5.98 14.22 1.22
N PHE A 182 -7.02 13.40 1.19
CA PHE A 182 -7.42 12.61 2.37
C PHE A 182 -6.35 11.59 2.76
N HIS A 183 -5.71 10.94 1.81
CA HIS A 183 -4.58 10.03 2.07
C HIS A 183 -3.39 10.76 2.72
N LEU A 184 -3.12 12.00 2.33
CA LEU A 184 -2.07 12.82 2.93
C LEU A 184 -2.28 13.00 4.45
N PHE A 185 -3.54 13.14 4.88
CA PHE A 185 -3.92 13.30 6.28
C PHE A 185 -4.16 11.98 7.02
N GLY A 186 -3.95 10.84 6.38
CA GLY A 186 -4.03 9.51 6.99
C GLY A 186 -5.35 8.77 6.80
N TYR A 187 -6.34 9.36 6.12
CA TYR A 187 -7.58 8.68 5.78
C TYR A 187 -7.35 7.71 4.62
N ARG A 188 -7.50 6.40 4.86
CA ARG A 188 -7.11 5.35 3.91
C ARG A 188 -8.27 4.59 3.29
N GLN A 189 -9.44 4.60 3.93
CA GLN A 189 -10.62 3.90 3.46
C GLN A 189 -11.69 4.88 3.01
N GLN A 190 -12.37 4.53 1.93
CA GLN A 190 -13.55 5.24 1.45
C GLN A 190 -14.74 4.28 1.47
N ILE A 191 -15.78 4.67 2.19
CA ILE A 191 -17.05 3.96 2.25
C ILE A 191 -18.11 4.89 1.67
N PHE A 192 -18.89 4.41 0.71
CA PHE A 192 -20.05 5.14 0.22
C PHE A 192 -21.23 4.84 1.14
N LYS A 193 -21.82 5.87 1.72
CA LYS A 193 -23.14 5.75 2.36
C LYS A 193 -24.16 5.99 1.26
N ASP A 194 -24.91 4.96 0.90
CA ASP A 194 -26.10 5.15 0.07
C ASP A 194 -27.12 5.93 0.91
N ASP A 195 -27.50 7.11 0.43
CA ASP A 195 -28.64 7.84 0.97
C ASP A 195 -29.89 6.99 0.68
N LYS A 196 -30.41 6.34 1.72
CA LYS A 196 -31.76 5.75 1.70
C LYS A 196 -32.79 6.81 1.97
#